data_1fd96c209aa6a9048668c296f3172728
#
_entry.id   1fd96c209aa6a9048668c296f3172728
#
_cell.length_a   1.000
_cell.length_b   1.000
_cell.length_c   1.000
_cell.angle_alpha   90.00
_cell.angle_beta   90.00
_cell.angle_gamma   90.00
#
_symmetry.space_group_name_H-M   'P 1'
#
loop_
_entity.id
_entity.type
_entity.pdbx_description
1 polymer ?
#
loop_
_entity_poly.entity_id
_entity_poly.type
_entity_poly.pdbx_seq_one_letter_code
_entity_poly.pdbx_strand_id
1 'polypeptide(L)'
;PKVVLAAAAVSPPERAVLGVSYREYLARVAREALDQAGLKPKDVEIGAISYNERNITEGALGSVVADALAMSPIPFISISQACPAGGICADIIWNYLVSGRHKIGMVLGINKPDNFDFRDAMGPIGNWCDYDYMLGFTHENYGHLRSEWYKQKYGYDDKPAAKWSAQCHWYARHNPMALHNSGPLPTDEELMAQTPEGYRMRSATGRNMATCLIMVTEDVAEKLKLPPIYLNVSYRHRPVYIGNHYYFKDANGVFGKYDMAEQPAMALAAQEAYEIAGVKSEDIDIAQVHDLSAFDGMMELEWLGITKPGEGGKFTLAGETALTGKCPTNTDGGAIAFAHSSAGGDFQSKIYENWLQLLGRAGKRQVKDPKITVAQAYGTHHALEVVGVLKKG
;
A
#
# COMPACT_ATOMS: atom_id res chain seq x y z
N PRO A 1 -14.79 18.66 9.03
CA PRO A 1 -14.05 18.14 10.18
C PRO A 1 -12.77 17.44 9.70
N LYS A 2 -11.72 17.47 10.53
CA LYS A 2 -10.52 16.69 10.29
C LYS A 2 -10.77 15.23 10.68
N VAL A 3 -10.04 14.32 10.04
CA VAL A 3 -10.13 12.88 10.28
C VAL A 3 -8.86 12.41 11.00
N VAL A 4 -9.05 11.68 12.09
CA VAL A 4 -7.98 11.08 12.90
C VAL A 4 -7.97 9.57 12.69
N LEU A 5 -6.80 9.01 12.47
CA LEU A 5 -6.57 7.57 12.53
C LEU A 5 -6.54 7.14 14.01
N ALA A 6 -7.64 6.59 14.46
CA ALA A 6 -7.82 6.20 15.87
C ALA A 6 -7.03 4.94 16.22
N ALA A 7 -7.03 3.97 15.33
CA ALA A 7 -6.30 2.70 15.48
C ALA A 7 -6.04 2.04 14.14
N ALA A 8 -5.06 1.16 14.12
CA ALA A 8 -4.77 0.29 13.00
C ALA A 8 -4.32 -1.09 13.50
N ALA A 9 -4.75 -2.14 12.83
CA ALA A 9 -4.33 -3.51 13.10
C ALA A 9 -4.06 -4.26 11.80
N VAL A 10 -3.03 -5.09 11.81
CA VAL A 10 -2.59 -5.89 10.67
C VAL A 10 -2.24 -7.27 11.18
N SER A 11 -2.75 -8.32 10.55
CA SER A 11 -2.31 -9.68 10.87
C SER A 11 -0.89 -9.91 10.35
N PRO A 12 -0.09 -10.77 10.97
CA PRO A 12 1.15 -11.22 10.36
C PRO A 12 0.89 -11.80 8.97
N PRO A 13 1.76 -11.54 7.97
CA PRO A 13 1.63 -12.13 6.66
C PRO A 13 1.95 -13.63 6.71
N GLU A 14 1.05 -14.45 6.19
CA GLU A 14 1.15 -15.90 6.25
C GLU A 14 1.09 -16.55 4.86
N ARG A 15 1.83 -17.63 4.66
CA ARG A 15 1.80 -18.37 3.40
C ARG A 15 0.44 -19.04 3.18
N ALA A 16 -0.16 -19.57 4.24
CA ALA A 16 -1.46 -20.18 4.23
C ALA A 16 -2.15 -20.01 5.60
N VAL A 17 -3.44 -19.72 5.60
CA VAL A 17 -4.28 -19.59 6.80
C VAL A 17 -5.38 -20.66 6.72
N LEU A 18 -4.96 -21.93 6.74
CA LEU A 18 -5.86 -23.07 6.62
C LEU A 18 -6.69 -23.25 7.89
N GLY A 19 -7.93 -23.68 7.72
CA GLY A 19 -8.84 -23.94 8.83
C GLY A 19 -9.43 -22.68 9.50
N VAL A 20 -9.12 -21.49 9.02
CA VAL A 20 -9.68 -20.23 9.51
C VAL A 20 -10.51 -19.60 8.39
N SER A 21 -11.77 -19.30 8.66
CA SER A 21 -12.61 -18.60 7.69
C SER A 21 -12.16 -17.14 7.52
N TYR A 22 -12.43 -16.57 6.35
CA TYR A 22 -12.13 -15.14 6.13
C TYR A 22 -12.87 -14.22 7.12
N ARG A 23 -14.04 -14.62 7.59
CA ARG A 23 -14.82 -13.88 8.61
C ARG A 23 -14.10 -13.86 9.95
N GLU A 24 -13.58 -15.00 10.39
CA GLU A 24 -12.81 -15.08 11.62
C GLU A 24 -11.48 -14.33 11.51
N TYR A 25 -10.84 -14.40 10.35
CA TYR A 25 -9.58 -13.71 10.10
C TYR A 25 -9.76 -12.20 10.16
N LEU A 26 -10.82 -11.68 9.55
CA LEU A 26 -11.22 -10.26 9.65
C LEU A 26 -11.63 -9.87 11.09
N ALA A 27 -12.37 -10.74 11.79
CA ALA A 27 -12.81 -10.44 13.14
C ALA A 27 -11.67 -10.27 14.14
N ARG A 28 -10.55 -10.96 13.94
CA ARG A 28 -9.34 -10.80 14.76
C ARG A 28 -8.77 -9.39 14.68
N VAL A 29 -8.51 -8.91 13.47
CA VAL A 29 -7.95 -7.55 13.26
C VAL A 29 -8.96 -6.43 13.59
N ALA A 30 -10.24 -6.66 13.31
CA ALA A 30 -11.30 -5.70 13.65
C ALA A 30 -11.40 -5.52 15.19
N ARG A 31 -11.39 -6.63 15.95
CA ARG A 31 -11.41 -6.59 17.41
C ARG A 31 -10.19 -5.86 17.95
N GLU A 32 -9.01 -6.22 17.47
CA GLU A 32 -7.77 -5.59 17.89
C GLU A 32 -7.81 -4.07 17.68
N ALA A 33 -8.22 -3.60 16.49
CA ALA A 33 -8.30 -2.18 16.19
C ALA A 33 -9.37 -1.45 17.04
N LEU A 34 -10.54 -2.08 17.25
CA LEU A 34 -11.60 -1.53 18.09
C LEU A 34 -11.14 -1.40 19.56
N ASP A 35 -10.48 -2.43 20.09
CA ASP A 35 -9.95 -2.42 21.47
C ASP A 35 -8.89 -1.33 21.64
N GLN A 36 -8.00 -1.14 20.66
CA GLN A 36 -7.01 -0.05 20.67
C GLN A 36 -7.66 1.34 20.66
N ALA A 37 -8.77 1.50 19.95
CA ALA A 37 -9.52 2.76 19.88
C ALA A 37 -10.46 2.97 21.07
N GLY A 38 -10.67 1.96 21.94
CA GLY A 38 -11.65 2.00 23.01
C GLY A 38 -13.11 1.99 22.51
N LEU A 39 -13.35 1.39 21.36
CA LEU A 39 -14.65 1.32 20.69
C LEU A 39 -15.21 -0.11 20.68
N LYS A 40 -16.53 -0.21 20.44
CA LYS A 40 -17.24 -1.48 20.22
C LYS A 40 -17.78 -1.55 18.81
N PRO A 41 -18.08 -2.75 18.28
CA PRO A 41 -18.67 -2.90 16.95
C PRO A 41 -19.90 -1.99 16.70
N LYS A 42 -20.76 -1.84 17.68
CA LYS A 42 -21.98 -1.00 17.62
C LYS A 42 -21.72 0.50 17.49
N ASP A 43 -20.50 0.96 17.79
CA ASP A 43 -20.12 2.37 17.72
C ASP A 43 -19.68 2.76 16.29
N VAL A 44 -19.41 1.76 15.43
CA VAL A 44 -19.06 2.00 14.03
C VAL A 44 -20.30 2.37 13.25
N GLU A 45 -20.23 3.47 12.52
CA GLU A 45 -21.38 4.04 11.77
C GLU A 45 -21.34 3.72 10.28
N ILE A 46 -20.16 3.43 9.74
CA ILE A 46 -19.94 3.07 8.33
C ILE A 46 -18.72 2.19 8.20
N GLY A 47 -18.74 1.23 7.28
CA GLY A 47 -17.61 0.38 6.96
C GLY A 47 -17.34 0.26 5.47
N ALA A 48 -16.10 -0.05 5.14
CA ALA A 48 -15.70 -0.46 3.81
C ALA A 48 -14.71 -1.64 3.88
N ILE A 49 -14.76 -2.53 2.90
CA ILE A 49 -13.84 -3.67 2.80
C ILE A 49 -13.20 -3.75 1.42
N SER A 50 -11.90 -3.86 1.40
CA SER A 50 -11.12 -4.18 0.21
C SER A 50 -10.80 -5.68 0.16
N TYR A 51 -10.93 -6.27 -1.02
CA TYR A 51 -10.70 -7.69 -1.24
C TYR A 51 -10.34 -7.97 -2.70
N ASN A 52 -9.87 -9.16 -2.96
CA ASN A 52 -9.69 -9.66 -4.31
C ASN A 52 -10.84 -10.65 -4.61
N GLU A 53 -11.71 -10.30 -5.57
CA GLU A 53 -12.89 -11.09 -5.97
C GLU A 53 -12.53 -12.49 -6.48
N ARG A 54 -11.28 -12.74 -6.84
CA ARG A 54 -10.84 -14.07 -7.25
C ARG A 54 -10.57 -14.99 -6.08
N ASN A 55 -10.21 -14.41 -4.94
CA ASN A 55 -9.95 -15.16 -3.71
C ASN A 55 -11.20 -15.31 -2.85
N ILE A 56 -12.09 -14.32 -2.94
CA ILE A 56 -13.35 -14.26 -2.18
C ILE A 56 -14.46 -13.89 -3.16
N THR A 57 -15.26 -14.84 -3.55
CA THR A 57 -16.35 -14.71 -4.54
C THR A 57 -17.71 -14.35 -3.93
N GLU A 58 -17.73 -13.85 -2.71
CA GLU A 58 -18.94 -13.44 -2.00
C GLU A 58 -19.53 -12.17 -2.61
N GLY A 59 -20.70 -12.28 -3.25
CA GLY A 59 -21.33 -11.17 -3.99
C GLY A 59 -21.81 -10.01 -3.10
N ALA A 60 -21.99 -10.24 -1.79
CA ALA A 60 -22.42 -9.23 -0.82
C ALA A 60 -21.48 -9.15 0.37
N LEU A 61 -20.18 -9.18 0.11
CA LEU A 61 -19.15 -9.32 1.13
C LEU A 61 -19.28 -8.30 2.27
N GLY A 62 -19.56 -7.05 1.97
CA GLY A 62 -19.75 -6.00 3.00
C GLY A 62 -20.88 -6.34 3.98
N SER A 63 -22.03 -6.80 3.48
CA SER A 63 -23.15 -7.21 4.35
C SER A 63 -22.80 -8.43 5.20
N VAL A 64 -22.14 -9.42 4.61
CA VAL A 64 -21.70 -10.62 5.32
C VAL A 64 -20.70 -10.29 6.43
N VAL A 65 -19.79 -9.36 6.18
CA VAL A 65 -18.79 -8.92 7.15
C VAL A 65 -19.42 -8.08 8.25
N ALA A 66 -20.33 -7.15 7.90
CA ALA A 66 -21.05 -6.34 8.90
C ALA A 66 -21.85 -7.22 9.87
N ASP A 67 -22.51 -8.26 9.35
CA ASP A 67 -23.21 -9.23 10.18
C ASP A 67 -22.25 -10.04 11.08
N ALA A 68 -21.20 -10.59 10.48
CA ALA A 68 -20.19 -11.38 11.22
C ALA A 68 -19.48 -10.60 12.33
N LEU A 69 -19.38 -9.27 12.20
CA LEU A 69 -18.77 -8.37 13.18
C LEU A 69 -19.81 -7.74 14.12
N ALA A 70 -21.07 -8.11 14.03
CA ALA A 70 -22.18 -7.53 14.81
C ALA A 70 -22.31 -5.99 14.66
N MET A 71 -22.09 -5.49 13.44
CA MET A 71 -22.18 -4.06 13.08
C MET A 71 -23.47 -3.71 12.35
N SER A 72 -24.32 -4.67 12.07
CA SER A 72 -25.60 -4.45 11.36
C SER A 72 -26.61 -3.70 12.26
N PRO A 73 -27.41 -2.77 11.74
CA PRO A 73 -27.49 -2.28 10.37
C PRO A 73 -26.67 -1.01 10.13
N ILE A 74 -25.56 -1.11 9.43
CA ILE A 74 -24.77 0.04 8.96
C ILE A 74 -24.47 -0.07 7.46
N PRO A 75 -24.21 1.04 6.75
CA PRO A 75 -23.68 0.99 5.40
C PRO A 75 -22.32 0.29 5.41
N PHE A 76 -22.14 -0.73 4.57
CA PHE A 76 -20.87 -1.43 4.43
C PHE A 76 -20.56 -1.65 2.94
N ILE A 77 -19.48 -1.03 2.45
CA ILE A 77 -19.12 -0.95 1.03
C ILE A 77 -18.06 -2.00 0.71
N SER A 78 -18.21 -2.71 -0.40
CA SER A 78 -17.23 -3.70 -0.88
C SER A 78 -16.50 -3.16 -2.10
N ILE A 79 -15.18 -3.17 -2.09
CA ILE A 79 -14.32 -2.66 -3.17
C ILE A 79 -13.31 -3.73 -3.59
N SER A 80 -13.33 -4.07 -4.88
CA SER A 80 -12.29 -4.88 -5.52
C SER A 80 -11.66 -4.05 -6.64
N GLN A 81 -10.48 -3.50 -6.38
CA GLN A 81 -9.75 -2.58 -7.25
C GLN A 81 -8.24 -2.79 -7.14
N ALA A 82 -7.79 -4.05 -7.23
CA ALA A 82 -6.39 -4.44 -7.14
C ALA A 82 -5.69 -3.91 -5.85
N CYS A 83 -4.38 -3.73 -5.86
CA CYS A 83 -3.58 -3.40 -4.69
C CYS A 83 -3.99 -2.11 -3.95
N PRO A 84 -4.42 -1.01 -4.62
CA PRO A 84 -4.84 0.21 -3.93
C PRO A 84 -6.27 0.16 -3.37
N ALA A 85 -7.00 -0.95 -3.53
CA ALA A 85 -8.40 -1.06 -3.08
C ALA A 85 -8.61 -0.63 -1.62
N GLY A 86 -7.65 -0.95 -0.75
CA GLY A 86 -7.71 -0.53 0.65
C GLY A 86 -7.60 0.98 0.85
N GLY A 87 -6.78 1.64 0.04
CA GLY A 87 -6.69 3.10 0.04
C GLY A 87 -7.94 3.76 -0.54
N ILE A 88 -8.55 3.16 -1.57
CA ILE A 88 -9.83 3.62 -2.11
C ILE A 88 -10.93 3.50 -1.05
N CYS A 89 -10.97 2.39 -0.29
CA CYS A 89 -11.86 2.27 0.86
C CYS A 89 -11.61 3.38 1.90
N ALA A 90 -10.33 3.68 2.19
CA ALA A 90 -9.97 4.73 3.13
C ALA A 90 -10.39 6.12 2.62
N ASP A 91 -10.23 6.42 1.33
CA ASP A 91 -10.69 7.66 0.71
C ASP A 91 -12.22 7.80 0.80
N ILE A 92 -12.96 6.74 0.50
CA ILE A 92 -14.43 6.74 0.62
C ILE A 92 -14.85 7.01 2.08
N ILE A 93 -14.31 6.30 3.04
CA ILE A 93 -14.61 6.52 4.47
C ILE A 93 -14.20 7.94 4.90
N TRP A 94 -13.02 8.40 4.48
CA TRP A 94 -12.56 9.76 4.75
C TRP A 94 -13.56 10.81 4.27
N ASN A 95 -14.07 10.67 3.04
CA ASN A 95 -15.08 11.57 2.47
C ASN A 95 -16.41 11.57 3.26
N TYR A 96 -16.88 10.41 3.73
CA TYR A 96 -18.06 10.32 4.58
C TYR A 96 -17.85 11.02 5.93
N LEU A 97 -16.68 10.93 6.52
CA LEU A 97 -16.35 11.58 7.80
C LEU A 97 -16.20 13.10 7.62
N VAL A 98 -15.50 13.54 6.58
CA VAL A 98 -15.32 14.98 6.26
C VAL A 98 -16.65 15.66 5.93
N SER A 99 -17.57 14.96 5.27
CA SER A 99 -18.91 15.49 5.00
C SER A 99 -19.77 15.68 6.25
N GLY A 100 -19.34 15.12 7.40
CA GLY A 100 -20.06 15.16 8.66
C GLY A 100 -21.26 14.20 8.73
N ARG A 101 -21.45 13.35 7.71
CA ARG A 101 -22.55 12.37 7.68
C ARG A 101 -22.34 11.24 8.68
N HIS A 102 -21.10 10.85 8.93
CA HIS A 102 -20.70 9.84 9.90
C HIS A 102 -19.50 10.35 10.69
N LYS A 103 -19.27 9.80 11.88
CA LYS A 103 -18.18 10.20 12.78
C LYS A 103 -17.18 9.09 13.04
N ILE A 104 -17.58 7.83 12.90
CA ILE A 104 -16.77 6.65 13.18
C ILE A 104 -16.87 5.70 11.99
N GLY A 105 -15.76 5.49 11.31
CA GLY A 105 -15.65 4.63 10.14
C GLY A 105 -14.61 3.52 10.32
N MET A 106 -14.86 2.38 9.67
CA MET A 106 -13.95 1.24 9.64
C MET A 106 -13.57 0.92 8.21
N VAL A 107 -12.28 0.68 7.99
CA VAL A 107 -11.76 0.15 6.72
C VAL A 107 -11.14 -1.21 7.00
N LEU A 108 -11.67 -2.24 6.38
CA LEU A 108 -11.14 -3.60 6.42
C LEU A 108 -10.44 -3.94 5.12
N GLY A 109 -9.50 -4.86 5.19
CA GLY A 109 -8.87 -5.44 4.02
C GLY A 109 -8.60 -6.92 4.23
N ILE A 110 -8.74 -7.71 3.16
CA ILE A 110 -8.44 -9.13 3.21
C ILE A 110 -7.86 -9.65 1.89
N ASN A 111 -6.75 -10.35 2.00
CA ASN A 111 -6.21 -11.21 0.97
C ASN A 111 -6.05 -12.62 1.54
N LYS A 112 -6.71 -13.60 0.93
CA LYS A 112 -6.69 -15.01 1.40
C LYS A 112 -6.65 -15.96 0.21
N PRO A 113 -5.51 -16.01 -0.50
CA PRO A 113 -5.33 -16.85 -1.68
C PRO A 113 -4.96 -18.32 -1.36
N ASP A 114 -5.28 -18.84 -0.19
CA ASP A 114 -4.88 -20.21 0.25
C ASP A 114 -5.19 -21.32 -0.75
N ASN A 115 -6.24 -21.14 -1.55
CA ASN A 115 -6.75 -22.14 -2.47
C ASN A 115 -6.30 -21.92 -3.91
N PHE A 116 -5.49 -20.88 -4.16
CA PHE A 116 -5.06 -20.50 -5.51
C PHE A 116 -3.55 -20.36 -5.56
N ASP A 117 -2.95 -20.66 -6.71
CA ASP A 117 -1.62 -20.15 -6.99
C ASP A 117 -1.71 -18.62 -7.03
N PHE A 118 -0.84 -17.95 -6.28
CA PHE A 118 -0.82 -16.50 -6.21
C PHE A 118 -0.67 -15.87 -7.61
N ARG A 119 0.07 -16.50 -8.51
CA ARG A 119 0.25 -16.05 -9.90
C ARG A 119 -1.06 -16.12 -10.68
N ASP A 120 -1.83 -17.20 -10.51
CA ASP A 120 -3.13 -17.35 -11.16
C ASP A 120 -4.15 -16.32 -10.63
N ALA A 121 -4.05 -15.99 -9.35
CA ALA A 121 -4.88 -14.96 -8.74
C ALA A 121 -4.48 -13.53 -9.18
N MET A 122 -3.20 -13.29 -9.50
CA MET A 122 -2.67 -12.00 -9.89
C MET A 122 -2.68 -11.75 -11.41
N GLY A 123 -2.57 -12.81 -12.22
CA GLY A 123 -2.56 -12.69 -13.68
C GLY A 123 -3.71 -11.84 -14.24
N PRO A 124 -4.96 -12.11 -13.85
CA PRO A 124 -6.12 -11.38 -14.36
C PRO A 124 -6.27 -9.94 -13.85
N ILE A 125 -5.52 -9.52 -12.85
CA ILE A 125 -5.50 -8.10 -12.40
C ILE A 125 -4.91 -7.20 -13.50
N GLY A 126 -4.20 -7.78 -14.45
CA GLY A 126 -3.56 -7.09 -15.58
C GLY A 126 -4.30 -7.16 -16.90
N ASN A 127 -5.63 -7.06 -16.95
CA ASN A 127 -6.38 -7.06 -18.22
C ASN A 127 -6.48 -8.40 -18.94
N TRP A 128 -7.01 -9.40 -18.30
CA TRP A 128 -7.18 -10.74 -18.90
C TRP A 128 -8.00 -10.78 -20.21
N CYS A 129 -8.66 -9.70 -20.58
CA CYS A 129 -9.38 -9.54 -21.83
C CYS A 129 -8.56 -8.81 -22.90
N ASP A 130 -7.30 -8.47 -22.63
CA ASP A 130 -6.46 -7.68 -23.52
C ASP A 130 -5.35 -8.54 -24.17
N TYR A 131 -4.81 -8.06 -25.26
CA TYR A 131 -3.76 -8.75 -26.01
C TYR A 131 -2.54 -9.11 -25.16
N ASP A 132 -2.15 -8.22 -24.25
CA ASP A 132 -0.98 -8.41 -23.40
C ASP A 132 -1.10 -9.67 -22.54
N TYR A 133 -2.26 -9.89 -21.92
CA TYR A 133 -2.51 -11.11 -21.15
C TYR A 133 -2.55 -12.35 -22.05
N MET A 134 -3.19 -12.26 -23.23
CA MET A 134 -3.28 -13.36 -24.20
C MET A 134 -1.89 -13.76 -24.75
N LEU A 135 -0.94 -12.82 -24.76
CA LEU A 135 0.46 -13.05 -25.12
C LEU A 135 1.33 -13.52 -23.94
N GLY A 136 0.73 -13.72 -22.75
CA GLY A 136 1.42 -14.16 -21.55
C GLY A 136 2.07 -13.04 -20.72
N PHE A 137 1.73 -11.77 -21.01
CA PHE A 137 2.20 -10.64 -20.22
C PHE A 137 1.42 -10.52 -18.93
N THR A 138 2.07 -10.77 -17.81
CA THR A 138 1.50 -10.64 -16.48
C THR A 138 1.85 -9.29 -15.85
N HIS A 139 1.23 -8.96 -14.73
CA HIS A 139 1.54 -7.76 -13.96
C HIS A 139 3.03 -7.67 -13.56
N GLU A 140 3.64 -8.80 -13.24
CA GLU A 140 5.05 -8.89 -12.88
C GLU A 140 5.97 -8.54 -14.05
N ASN A 141 5.60 -8.94 -15.28
CA ASN A 141 6.34 -8.62 -16.49
C ASN A 141 6.39 -7.10 -16.74
N TYR A 142 5.32 -6.39 -16.44
CA TYR A 142 5.29 -4.92 -16.55
C TYR A 142 6.24 -4.25 -15.56
N GLY A 143 6.28 -4.71 -14.32
CA GLY A 143 7.23 -4.20 -13.31
C GLY A 143 8.67 -4.40 -13.76
N HIS A 144 8.98 -5.57 -14.33
CA HIS A 144 10.31 -5.86 -14.87
C HIS A 144 10.64 -4.99 -16.08
N LEU A 145 9.75 -4.86 -17.05
CA LEU A 145 9.94 -4.01 -18.24
C LEU A 145 10.17 -2.55 -17.84
N ARG A 146 9.40 -2.05 -16.89
CA ARG A 146 9.56 -0.68 -16.36
C ARG A 146 10.89 -0.48 -15.66
N SER A 147 11.35 -1.46 -14.90
CA SER A 147 12.68 -1.44 -14.27
C SER A 147 13.79 -1.34 -15.29
N GLU A 148 13.73 -2.14 -16.37
CA GLU A 148 14.70 -2.10 -17.47
C GLU A 148 14.64 -0.76 -18.22
N TRP A 149 13.42 -0.22 -18.46
CA TRP A 149 13.23 1.09 -19.07
C TRP A 149 13.87 2.20 -18.23
N TYR A 150 13.64 2.19 -16.92
CA TYR A 150 14.23 3.16 -15.99
C TYR A 150 15.76 3.10 -16.00
N LYS A 151 16.34 1.89 -15.94
CA LYS A 151 17.79 1.69 -16.01
C LYS A 151 18.39 2.26 -17.30
N GLN A 152 17.78 1.93 -18.46
CA GLN A 152 18.24 2.43 -19.75
C GLN A 152 18.13 3.96 -19.85
N LYS A 153 17.00 4.52 -19.43
CA LYS A 153 16.73 5.96 -19.52
C LYS A 153 17.72 6.78 -18.69
N TYR A 154 18.09 6.32 -17.50
CA TYR A 154 18.89 7.08 -16.54
C TYR A 154 20.30 6.53 -16.33
N GLY A 155 20.68 5.47 -17.03
CA GLY A 155 22.05 4.91 -16.99
C GLY A 155 22.36 4.14 -15.71
N TYR A 156 21.39 3.47 -15.11
CA TYR A 156 21.60 2.64 -13.93
C TYR A 156 21.97 1.19 -14.27
N ASP A 157 22.75 0.58 -13.40
CA ASP A 157 22.90 -0.87 -13.22
C ASP A 157 21.96 -1.36 -12.09
N ASP A 158 22.11 -2.60 -11.63
CA ASP A 158 21.29 -3.19 -10.56
C ASP A 158 21.71 -2.80 -9.13
N LYS A 159 22.79 -2.03 -8.94
CA LYS A 159 23.25 -1.63 -7.60
C LYS A 159 22.22 -0.86 -6.78
N PRO A 160 21.46 0.11 -7.34
CA PRO A 160 20.39 0.74 -6.58
C PRO A 160 19.34 -0.27 -6.09
N ALA A 161 18.97 -1.25 -6.94
CA ALA A 161 17.99 -2.27 -6.58
C ALA A 161 18.50 -3.20 -5.46
N ALA A 162 19.76 -3.62 -5.53
CA ALA A 162 20.38 -4.40 -4.48
C ALA A 162 20.42 -3.62 -3.15
N LYS A 163 20.79 -2.34 -3.19
CA LYS A 163 20.82 -1.45 -2.01
C LYS A 163 19.44 -1.28 -1.39
N TRP A 164 18.42 -1.03 -2.21
CA TRP A 164 17.03 -0.94 -1.77
C TRP A 164 16.57 -2.23 -1.08
N SER A 165 16.82 -3.38 -1.72
CA SER A 165 16.40 -4.68 -1.18
C SER A 165 17.15 -5.03 0.11
N ALA A 166 18.47 -4.78 0.18
CA ALA A 166 19.23 -4.96 1.41
C ALA A 166 18.64 -4.18 2.59
N GLN A 167 18.22 -2.94 2.35
CA GLN A 167 17.55 -2.09 3.34
C GLN A 167 16.17 -2.67 3.74
N CYS A 168 15.34 -3.10 2.79
CA CYS A 168 14.06 -3.72 3.07
C CYS A 168 14.21 -4.97 3.94
N HIS A 169 15.16 -5.84 3.61
CA HIS A 169 15.47 -7.03 4.41
C HIS A 169 16.01 -6.68 5.81
N TRP A 170 16.80 -5.60 5.93
CA TRP A 170 17.25 -5.12 7.23
C TRP A 170 16.08 -4.65 8.09
N TYR A 171 15.13 -3.88 7.54
CA TYR A 171 13.93 -3.44 8.26
C TYR A 171 13.06 -4.63 8.65
N ALA A 172 12.81 -5.55 7.72
CA ALA A 172 12.02 -6.76 7.99
C ALA A 172 12.62 -7.59 9.12
N ARG A 173 13.95 -7.73 9.19
CA ARG A 173 14.66 -8.40 10.28
C ARG A 173 14.35 -7.80 11.66
N HIS A 174 14.05 -6.52 11.72
CA HIS A 174 13.73 -5.80 12.95
C HIS A 174 12.22 -5.59 13.13
N ASN A 175 11.40 -6.16 12.24
CA ASN A 175 9.94 -6.14 12.32
C ASN A 175 9.43 -7.56 12.69
N PRO A 176 8.94 -7.77 13.92
CA PRO A 176 8.49 -9.09 14.36
C PRO A 176 7.33 -9.66 13.51
N MET A 177 6.60 -8.79 12.81
CA MET A 177 5.50 -9.19 11.93
C MET A 177 5.94 -9.50 10.50
N ALA A 178 7.13 -9.09 10.06
CA ALA A 178 7.53 -9.25 8.68
C ALA A 178 7.78 -10.71 8.31
N LEU A 179 7.52 -11.05 7.05
CA LEU A 179 7.78 -12.38 6.50
C LEU A 179 9.26 -12.78 6.65
N HIS A 180 10.17 -11.83 6.37
CA HIS A 180 11.62 -12.05 6.44
C HIS A 180 12.23 -11.59 7.77
N ASN A 181 11.53 -11.83 8.90
CA ASN A 181 12.00 -11.44 10.23
C ASN A 181 13.06 -12.38 10.84
N SER A 182 13.41 -13.45 10.15
CA SER A 182 14.33 -14.49 10.62
C SER A 182 15.28 -14.97 9.49
N GLY A 183 16.31 -15.72 9.81
CA GLY A 183 17.31 -16.21 8.86
C GLY A 183 18.47 -15.21 8.61
N PRO A 184 19.43 -15.48 7.75
CA PRO A 184 20.50 -14.55 7.40
C PRO A 184 19.97 -13.38 6.56
N LEU A 185 20.60 -12.21 6.65
CA LEU A 185 20.36 -11.15 5.67
C LEU A 185 20.98 -11.57 4.34
N PRO A 186 20.35 -11.25 3.19
CA PRO A 186 20.93 -11.50 1.89
C PRO A 186 22.23 -10.69 1.72
N THR A 187 23.22 -11.29 1.07
CA THR A 187 24.47 -10.63 0.71
C THR A 187 24.31 -9.77 -0.54
N ASP A 188 25.22 -8.82 -0.76
CA ASP A 188 25.22 -8.01 -1.98
C ASP A 188 25.38 -8.90 -3.23
N GLU A 189 26.15 -9.99 -3.16
CA GLU A 189 26.31 -10.95 -4.25
C GLU A 189 24.98 -11.63 -4.61
N GLU A 190 24.25 -12.11 -3.61
CA GLU A 190 22.92 -12.72 -3.80
C GLU A 190 21.91 -11.72 -4.37
N LEU A 191 21.92 -10.48 -3.88
CA LEU A 191 21.04 -9.42 -4.36
C LEU A 191 21.39 -8.93 -5.78
N MET A 192 22.63 -9.02 -6.19
CA MET A 192 23.09 -8.67 -7.55
C MET A 192 22.95 -9.83 -8.54
N ALA A 193 22.73 -11.05 -8.07
CA ALA A 193 22.69 -12.23 -8.93
C ALA A 193 21.55 -12.13 -9.97
N GLN A 194 21.89 -12.45 -11.22
CA GLN A 194 20.92 -12.53 -12.33
C GLN A 194 20.29 -13.93 -12.37
N THR A 195 19.82 -14.41 -11.24
CA THR A 195 19.15 -15.70 -11.05
C THR A 195 17.71 -15.49 -10.61
N PRO A 196 16.82 -16.50 -10.76
CA PRO A 196 15.46 -16.41 -10.24
C PRO A 196 15.39 -16.08 -8.74
N GLU A 197 16.36 -16.55 -7.95
CA GLU A 197 16.50 -16.25 -6.53
C GLU A 197 16.86 -14.79 -6.27
N GLY A 198 17.84 -14.25 -6.99
CA GLY A 198 18.23 -12.84 -6.92
C GLY A 198 17.09 -11.91 -7.30
N TYR A 199 16.34 -12.23 -8.35
CA TYR A 199 15.15 -11.47 -8.74
C TYR A 199 14.05 -11.53 -7.66
N ARG A 200 13.80 -12.70 -7.07
CA ARG A 200 12.83 -12.84 -5.96
C ARG A 200 13.18 -11.98 -4.76
N MET A 201 14.46 -11.89 -4.40
CA MET A 201 14.89 -11.04 -3.27
C MET A 201 14.74 -9.54 -3.53
N ARG A 202 14.53 -9.14 -4.77
CA ARG A 202 14.31 -7.74 -5.19
C ARG A 202 12.87 -7.45 -5.63
N SER A 203 11.96 -8.40 -5.39
CA SER A 203 10.57 -8.32 -5.81
C SER A 203 9.63 -8.68 -4.67
N ALA A 204 8.43 -8.16 -4.76
CA ALA A 204 7.38 -8.38 -3.77
C ALA A 204 7.00 -9.85 -3.60
N THR A 205 6.60 -10.23 -2.40
CA THR A 205 6.18 -11.59 -2.05
C THR A 205 4.74 -11.60 -1.54
N GLY A 206 3.84 -12.19 -2.35
CA GLY A 206 2.42 -12.30 -2.01
C GLY A 206 2.12 -13.18 -0.81
N ARG A 207 1.22 -12.76 0.08
CA ARG A 207 0.82 -13.47 1.30
C ARG A 207 -0.63 -13.22 1.67
N ASN A 208 -1.18 -14.15 2.49
CA ASN A 208 -2.43 -13.92 3.21
C ASN A 208 -2.22 -12.83 4.24
N MET A 209 -3.16 -11.92 4.34
CA MET A 209 -3.16 -10.88 5.35
C MET A 209 -4.58 -10.29 5.50
N ALA A 210 -4.92 -9.92 6.73
CA ALA A 210 -6.10 -9.13 7.04
C ALA A 210 -5.68 -7.83 7.74
N THR A 211 -6.43 -6.75 7.51
CA THR A 211 -6.12 -5.42 8.03
C THR A 211 -7.38 -4.70 8.50
N CYS A 212 -7.23 -3.79 9.45
CA CYS A 212 -8.29 -2.91 9.91
C CYS A 212 -7.74 -1.53 10.24
N LEU A 213 -8.39 -0.47 9.74
CA LEU A 213 -8.19 0.90 10.18
C LEU A 213 -9.47 1.42 10.81
N ILE A 214 -9.38 2.11 11.93
CA ILE A 214 -10.47 2.87 12.54
C ILE A 214 -10.19 4.35 12.34
N MET A 215 -11.09 5.02 11.67
CA MET A 215 -11.01 6.43 11.33
C MET A 215 -12.16 7.16 12.04
N VAL A 216 -11.86 8.28 12.69
CA VAL A 216 -12.86 9.05 13.44
C VAL A 216 -12.72 10.54 13.14
N THR A 217 -13.80 11.30 13.37
CA THR A 217 -13.71 12.76 13.36
C THR A 217 -12.94 13.28 14.55
N GLU A 218 -12.33 14.46 14.43
CA GLU A 218 -11.50 15.08 15.49
C GLU A 218 -12.24 15.21 16.82
N ASP A 219 -13.52 15.59 16.80
CA ASP A 219 -14.35 15.70 18.03
C ASP A 219 -14.57 14.35 18.75
N VAL A 220 -14.60 13.25 18.01
CA VAL A 220 -14.65 11.90 18.60
C VAL A 220 -13.28 11.52 19.15
N ALA A 221 -12.20 11.80 18.42
CA ALA A 221 -10.84 11.53 18.89
C ALA A 221 -10.52 12.26 20.21
N GLU A 222 -10.93 13.53 20.33
CA GLU A 222 -10.79 14.31 21.57
C GLU A 222 -11.55 13.68 22.75
N LYS A 223 -12.82 13.28 22.54
CA LYS A 223 -13.63 12.60 23.56
C LYS A 223 -13.02 11.29 24.03
N LEU A 224 -12.42 10.54 23.12
CA LEU A 224 -11.76 9.27 23.40
C LEU A 224 -10.30 9.46 23.88
N LYS A 225 -9.80 10.71 23.89
CA LYS A 225 -8.41 11.06 24.28
C LYS A 225 -7.36 10.32 23.44
N LEU A 226 -7.64 10.18 22.14
CA LEU A 226 -6.74 9.54 21.20
C LEU A 226 -5.61 10.48 20.78
N PRO A 227 -4.43 9.95 20.44
CA PRO A 227 -3.38 10.76 19.83
C PRO A 227 -3.87 11.40 18.53
N PRO A 228 -3.63 12.70 18.30
CA PRO A 228 -4.10 13.42 17.12
C PRO A 228 -3.22 13.09 15.90
N ILE A 229 -3.38 11.89 15.33
CA ILE A 229 -2.76 11.48 14.08
C ILE A 229 -3.77 11.70 12.96
N TYR A 230 -3.64 12.81 12.25
CA TYR A 230 -4.55 13.17 11.16
C TYR A 230 -4.21 12.37 9.91
N LEU A 231 -5.23 11.81 9.27
CA LEU A 231 -5.13 11.08 8.00
C LEU A 231 -5.87 11.82 6.91
N ASN A 232 -5.19 12.09 5.80
CA ASN A 232 -5.74 12.66 4.58
C ASN A 232 -5.46 11.70 3.43
N VAL A 233 -6.46 11.37 2.62
CA VAL A 233 -6.33 10.39 1.53
C VAL A 233 -6.78 11.04 0.23
N SER A 234 -6.09 10.76 -0.85
CA SER A 234 -6.50 11.10 -2.21
C SER A 234 -6.35 9.88 -3.12
N TYR A 235 -7.36 9.66 -3.94
CA TYR A 235 -7.40 8.64 -4.97
C TYR A 235 -7.49 9.27 -6.35
N ARG A 236 -6.69 8.76 -7.29
CA ARG A 236 -6.75 9.13 -8.70
C ARG A 236 -6.75 7.92 -9.60
N HIS A 237 -7.43 8.06 -10.71
CA HIS A 237 -7.54 7.04 -11.73
C HIS A 237 -6.97 7.57 -13.05
N ARG A 238 -6.25 6.72 -13.73
CA ARG A 238 -5.81 6.91 -15.11
C ARG A 238 -6.84 6.30 -16.06
N PRO A 239 -7.28 7.02 -17.08
CA PRO A 239 -8.39 6.53 -17.94
C PRO A 239 -8.01 5.34 -18.82
N VAL A 240 -6.72 5.00 -18.96
CA VAL A 240 -6.27 3.95 -19.88
C VAL A 240 -5.10 3.17 -19.32
N TYR A 241 -5.15 1.85 -19.46
CA TYR A 241 -4.02 0.97 -19.19
C TYR A 241 -2.86 1.23 -20.14
N ILE A 242 -1.64 1.05 -19.67
CA ILE A 242 -0.42 1.25 -20.48
C ILE A 242 -0.48 0.45 -21.79
N GLY A 243 -0.90 -0.82 -21.75
CA GLY A 243 -1.05 -1.67 -22.95
C GLY A 243 -1.96 -1.05 -24.01
N ASN A 244 -3.09 -0.49 -23.61
CA ASN A 244 -4.02 0.14 -24.53
C ASN A 244 -3.44 1.35 -25.26
N HIS A 245 -2.51 2.09 -24.65
CA HIS A 245 -1.85 3.22 -25.31
C HIS A 245 -0.91 2.82 -26.43
N TYR A 246 -0.36 1.62 -26.40
CA TYR A 246 0.51 1.14 -27.47
C TYR A 246 -0.26 0.64 -28.68
N TYR A 247 -1.48 0.12 -28.48
CA TYR A 247 -2.25 -0.57 -29.52
C TYR A 247 -3.47 0.20 -29.99
N PHE A 248 -4.04 1.07 -29.15
CA PHE A 248 -5.27 1.80 -29.46
C PHE A 248 -5.10 3.29 -29.28
N LYS A 249 -5.78 4.06 -30.11
CA LYS A 249 -5.95 5.49 -29.91
C LYS A 249 -6.88 5.71 -28.72
N ASP A 250 -6.57 6.71 -27.91
CA ASP A 250 -7.48 7.19 -26.89
C ASP A 250 -8.76 7.80 -27.50
N ALA A 251 -9.69 8.26 -26.66
CA ALA A 251 -10.92 8.93 -27.10
C ALA A 251 -10.66 10.18 -27.97
N ASN A 252 -9.46 10.77 -27.90
CA ASN A 252 -9.05 11.91 -28.70
C ASN A 252 -8.31 11.49 -29.99
N GLY A 253 -8.18 10.20 -30.26
CA GLY A 253 -7.50 9.66 -31.43
C GLY A 253 -5.97 9.71 -31.36
N VAL A 254 -5.39 9.89 -30.17
CA VAL A 254 -3.95 9.99 -29.94
C VAL A 254 -3.41 8.64 -29.49
N PHE A 255 -2.37 8.13 -30.17
CA PHE A 255 -1.58 7.02 -29.64
C PHE A 255 -0.77 7.53 -28.43
N GLY A 256 -0.82 6.80 -27.32
CA GLY A 256 -0.14 7.21 -26.11
C GLY A 256 1.36 7.35 -26.31
N LYS A 257 1.87 8.52 -26.03
CA LYS A 257 3.31 8.75 -25.82
C LYS A 257 3.58 8.65 -24.32
N TYR A 258 3.38 7.44 -23.74
CA TYR A 258 3.69 7.25 -22.34
C TYR A 258 5.14 6.85 -22.19
N ASP A 259 5.85 7.68 -21.43
CA ASP A 259 7.08 7.28 -20.80
C ASP A 259 6.71 6.41 -19.58
N MET A 260 7.23 5.17 -19.53
CA MET A 260 6.96 4.26 -18.42
C MET A 260 7.50 4.74 -17.07
N ALA A 261 8.42 5.73 -17.10
CA ALA A 261 8.93 6.40 -15.91
C ALA A 261 8.09 7.62 -15.48
N GLU A 262 6.98 7.93 -16.15
CA GLU A 262 6.09 9.04 -15.81
C GLU A 262 4.72 8.53 -15.36
N GLN A 263 4.28 8.97 -14.17
CA GLN A 263 2.97 8.61 -13.62
C GLN A 263 2.21 9.86 -13.15
N PRO A 264 1.57 10.56 -14.07
CA PRO A 264 0.86 11.80 -13.75
C PRO A 264 -0.29 11.60 -12.77
N ALA A 265 -0.96 10.45 -12.76
CA ALA A 265 -2.04 10.18 -11.81
C ALA A 265 -1.52 10.11 -10.37
N MET A 266 -0.34 9.50 -10.14
CA MET A 266 0.31 9.47 -8.84
C MET A 266 0.69 10.89 -8.38
N ALA A 267 1.32 11.66 -9.25
CA ALA A 267 1.71 13.05 -8.93
C ALA A 267 0.49 13.90 -8.56
N LEU A 268 -0.64 13.74 -9.27
CA LEU A 268 -1.89 14.44 -8.95
C LEU A 268 -2.48 13.98 -7.61
N ALA A 269 -2.47 12.67 -7.33
CA ALA A 269 -2.94 12.15 -6.05
C ALA A 269 -2.07 12.67 -4.88
N ALA A 270 -0.75 12.70 -5.07
CA ALA A 270 0.19 13.22 -4.09
C ALA A 270 -0.04 14.72 -3.84
N GLN A 271 -0.13 15.50 -4.92
CA GLN A 271 -0.39 16.95 -4.82
C GLN A 271 -1.66 17.23 -4.02
N GLU A 272 -2.77 16.58 -4.36
CA GLU A 272 -4.04 16.78 -3.64
C GLU A 272 -3.95 16.35 -2.17
N ALA A 273 -3.35 15.18 -1.88
CA ALA A 273 -3.18 14.73 -0.50
C ALA A 273 -2.32 15.72 0.32
N TYR A 274 -1.28 16.29 -0.28
CA TYR A 274 -0.43 17.31 0.34
C TYR A 274 -1.20 18.63 0.56
N GLU A 275 -1.97 19.09 -0.43
CA GLU A 275 -2.80 20.29 -0.31
C GLU A 275 -3.84 20.15 0.83
N ILE A 276 -4.53 19.01 0.91
CA ILE A 276 -5.50 18.72 1.97
C ILE A 276 -4.81 18.69 3.35
N ALA A 277 -3.62 18.08 3.44
CA ALA A 277 -2.85 17.98 4.67
C ALA A 277 -2.15 19.30 5.06
N GLY A 278 -2.06 20.26 4.15
CA GLY A 278 -1.33 21.51 4.34
C GLY A 278 0.17 21.27 4.50
N VAL A 279 0.77 20.44 3.64
CA VAL A 279 2.20 20.07 3.63
C VAL A 279 2.76 20.08 2.22
N LYS A 280 4.08 19.95 2.08
CA LYS A 280 4.78 19.79 0.82
C LYS A 280 5.58 18.48 0.82
N SER A 281 6.04 18.05 -0.35
CA SER A 281 6.86 16.84 -0.47
C SER A 281 8.16 16.92 0.34
N GLU A 282 8.73 18.11 0.49
CA GLU A 282 9.96 18.35 1.27
C GLU A 282 9.75 18.17 2.80
N ASP A 283 8.50 18.23 3.27
CA ASP A 283 8.14 18.09 4.67
C ASP A 283 7.98 16.61 5.09
N ILE A 284 8.05 15.67 4.15
CA ILE A 284 7.83 14.25 4.41
C ILE A 284 9.04 13.63 5.13
N ASP A 285 8.80 13.14 6.34
CA ASP A 285 9.82 12.48 7.15
C ASP A 285 10.00 11.00 6.83
N ILE A 286 8.92 10.31 6.40
CA ILE A 286 8.91 8.87 6.10
C ILE A 286 7.99 8.61 4.91
N ALA A 287 8.44 7.75 3.99
CA ALA A 287 7.62 7.26 2.88
C ALA A 287 7.42 5.74 2.96
N GLN A 288 6.19 5.29 2.86
CA GLN A 288 5.85 3.88 2.64
C GLN A 288 5.30 3.73 1.22
N VAL A 289 6.09 3.15 0.33
CA VAL A 289 5.76 3.04 -1.09
C VAL A 289 5.52 1.59 -1.50
N HIS A 290 4.81 1.40 -2.60
CA HIS A 290 4.43 0.09 -3.11
C HIS A 290 5.53 -0.49 -4.02
N ASP A 291 6.59 -1.00 -3.43
CA ASP A 291 7.76 -1.55 -4.11
C ASP A 291 7.54 -3.00 -4.59
N LEU A 292 6.75 -3.18 -5.65
CA LEU A 292 6.63 -4.50 -6.30
C LEU A 292 7.98 -4.98 -6.85
N SER A 293 8.79 -4.05 -7.32
CA SER A 293 10.23 -4.22 -7.53
C SER A 293 10.98 -3.08 -6.86
N ALA A 294 12.28 -3.25 -6.65
CA ALA A 294 13.11 -2.22 -6.05
C ALA A 294 13.13 -0.92 -6.88
N PHE A 295 13.12 -1.02 -8.22
CA PHE A 295 13.06 0.16 -9.09
C PHE A 295 11.69 0.83 -9.09
N ASP A 296 10.58 0.08 -8.91
CA ASP A 296 9.27 0.68 -8.71
C ASP A 296 9.29 1.59 -7.49
N GLY A 297 9.78 1.10 -6.35
CA GLY A 297 9.87 1.92 -5.13
C GLY A 297 10.66 3.21 -5.30
N MET A 298 11.75 3.20 -6.08
CA MET A 298 12.53 4.39 -6.39
C MET A 298 11.75 5.39 -7.26
N MET A 299 11.08 4.89 -8.31
CA MET A 299 10.24 5.74 -9.17
C MET A 299 9.08 6.37 -8.41
N GLU A 300 8.54 5.66 -7.43
CA GLU A 300 7.46 6.19 -6.61
C GLU A 300 7.88 7.36 -5.72
N LEU A 301 9.12 7.36 -5.23
CA LEU A 301 9.69 8.55 -4.55
C LEU A 301 9.76 9.76 -5.49
N GLU A 302 10.00 9.55 -6.78
CA GLU A 302 10.03 10.61 -7.79
C GLU A 302 8.61 11.14 -8.06
N TRP A 303 7.62 10.26 -8.21
CA TRP A 303 6.24 10.66 -8.46
C TRP A 303 5.56 11.29 -7.25
N LEU A 304 6.00 10.93 -6.04
CA LEU A 304 5.62 11.62 -4.81
C LEU A 304 6.33 12.97 -4.62
N GLY A 305 7.27 13.33 -5.51
CA GLY A 305 8.03 14.59 -5.43
C GLY A 305 9.09 14.63 -4.33
N ILE A 306 9.43 13.49 -3.73
CA ILE A 306 10.48 13.37 -2.70
C ILE A 306 11.87 13.49 -3.35
N THR A 307 12.02 12.91 -4.54
CA THR A 307 13.20 13.08 -5.39
C THR A 307 12.79 13.58 -6.78
N LYS A 308 13.76 14.09 -7.55
CA LYS A 308 13.49 14.48 -8.93
C LYS A 308 13.49 13.26 -9.86
N PRO A 309 12.85 13.34 -11.04
CA PRO A 309 12.89 12.27 -12.04
C PRO A 309 14.31 11.81 -12.35
N GLY A 310 14.55 10.50 -12.26
CA GLY A 310 15.84 9.86 -12.47
C GLY A 310 16.82 9.95 -11.30
N GLU A 311 16.45 10.53 -10.16
CA GLU A 311 17.31 10.64 -8.99
C GLU A 311 17.05 9.61 -7.90
N GLY A 312 15.97 8.82 -8.00
CA GLY A 312 15.61 7.82 -7.00
C GLY A 312 16.71 6.79 -6.75
N GLY A 313 17.40 6.34 -7.81
CA GLY A 313 18.54 5.43 -7.69
C GLY A 313 19.74 6.06 -6.98
N LYS A 314 20.06 7.33 -7.27
CA LYS A 314 21.15 8.07 -6.59
C LYS A 314 20.81 8.30 -5.12
N PHE A 315 19.57 8.66 -4.83
CA PHE A 315 19.04 8.87 -3.47
C PHE A 315 19.19 7.60 -2.64
N THR A 316 18.82 6.44 -3.22
CA THR A 316 18.97 5.14 -2.58
C THR A 316 20.46 4.78 -2.33
N LEU A 317 21.32 4.96 -3.34
CA LEU A 317 22.75 4.67 -3.21
C LEU A 317 23.44 5.56 -2.17
N ALA A 318 23.00 6.81 -2.04
CA ALA A 318 23.49 7.74 -1.01
C ALA A 318 23.02 7.35 0.42
N GLY A 319 22.11 6.38 0.56
CA GLY A 319 21.58 5.96 1.85
C GLY A 319 20.47 6.86 2.40
N GLU A 320 19.93 7.74 1.57
CA GLU A 320 18.91 8.71 1.99
C GLU A 320 17.53 8.07 2.26
N THR A 321 17.32 6.83 1.80
CA THR A 321 16.16 5.99 2.13
C THR A 321 16.34 5.16 3.40
N ALA A 322 17.55 5.09 3.95
CA ALA A 322 17.86 4.33 5.15
C ALA A 322 17.33 5.03 6.42
N LEU A 323 17.33 4.33 7.56
CA LEU A 323 16.75 4.78 8.83
C LEU A 323 17.21 6.18 9.29
N THR A 324 18.43 6.57 8.97
CA THR A 324 19.04 7.85 9.33
C THR A 324 19.18 8.79 8.12
N GLY A 325 18.65 8.41 6.97
CA GLY A 325 18.68 9.21 5.76
C GLY A 325 17.64 10.33 5.78
N LYS A 326 17.56 11.08 4.68
CA LYS A 326 16.66 12.23 4.55
C LYS A 326 15.18 11.83 4.59
N CYS A 327 14.83 10.70 3.94
CA CYS A 327 13.45 10.19 3.92
C CYS A 327 13.50 8.65 4.04
N PRO A 328 13.57 8.10 5.27
CA PRO A 328 13.47 6.68 5.50
C PRO A 328 12.27 6.07 4.80
N THR A 329 12.52 5.01 4.03
CA THR A 329 11.50 4.46 3.15
C THR A 329 11.27 2.99 3.44
N ASN A 330 10.00 2.55 3.43
CA ASN A 330 9.57 1.17 3.66
C ASN A 330 10.16 0.58 4.94
N THR A 331 9.99 1.32 6.03
CA THR A 331 10.57 0.97 7.34
C THR A 331 9.97 -0.30 7.96
N ASP A 332 8.89 -0.84 7.41
CA ASP A 332 8.33 -2.15 7.74
C ASP A 332 9.05 -3.32 7.07
N GLY A 333 9.75 -3.06 5.97
CA GLY A 333 10.39 -4.03 5.08
C GLY A 333 9.85 -3.98 3.65
N GLY A 334 8.81 -3.18 3.38
CA GLY A 334 8.20 -3.02 2.07
C GLY A 334 7.49 -4.27 1.56
N ALA A 335 6.95 -4.21 0.35
CA ALA A 335 6.36 -5.37 -0.29
C ALA A 335 7.40 -6.47 -0.57
N ILE A 336 8.66 -6.11 -0.67
CA ILE A 336 9.80 -7.01 -0.91
C ILE A 336 10.04 -7.93 0.29
N ALA A 337 10.09 -7.40 1.51
CA ALA A 337 10.56 -8.18 2.67
C ALA A 337 9.56 -8.25 3.84
N PHE A 338 8.62 -7.30 3.96
CA PHE A 338 7.49 -7.44 4.86
C PHE A 338 6.47 -8.43 4.29
N ALA A 339 5.80 -8.08 3.22
CA ALA A 339 4.96 -8.87 2.33
C ALA A 339 4.10 -7.97 1.44
N HIS A 340 3.54 -8.54 0.39
CA HIS A 340 2.52 -7.93 -0.46
C HIS A 340 1.19 -8.64 -0.27
N SER A 341 0.13 -7.92 0.08
CA SER A 341 -1.20 -8.49 0.32
C SER A 341 -2.24 -8.11 -0.74
N SER A 342 -1.79 -7.57 -1.88
CA SER A 342 -2.69 -7.17 -2.95
C SER A 342 -3.85 -6.29 -2.44
N ALA A 343 -5.06 -6.47 -2.99
CA ALA A 343 -6.28 -5.74 -2.61
C ALA A 343 -6.64 -5.82 -1.12
N GLY A 344 -6.11 -6.80 -0.41
CA GLY A 344 -6.52 -7.10 0.96
C GLY A 344 -5.87 -6.29 2.05
N GLY A 345 -4.93 -5.40 1.76
CA GLY A 345 -4.32 -4.66 2.85
C GLY A 345 -2.98 -4.02 2.57
N ASP A 346 -2.56 -3.94 1.32
CA ASP A 346 -1.26 -3.38 0.99
C ASP A 346 -1.14 -1.91 1.43
N PHE A 347 -2.12 -1.08 1.11
CA PHE A 347 -2.15 0.32 1.56
C PHE A 347 -2.30 0.43 3.08
N GLN A 348 -3.19 -0.37 3.68
CA GLN A 348 -3.45 -0.32 5.13
C GLN A 348 -2.24 -0.73 5.95
N SER A 349 -1.42 -1.69 5.50
CA SER A 349 -0.18 -2.07 6.19
C SER A 349 0.84 -0.93 6.21
N LYS A 350 0.91 -0.15 5.13
CA LYS A 350 1.76 1.05 5.05
C LYS A 350 1.26 2.16 5.98
N ILE A 351 -0.06 2.36 6.04
CA ILE A 351 -0.68 3.26 7.01
C ILE A 351 -0.40 2.80 8.45
N TYR A 352 -0.46 1.49 8.71
CA TYR A 352 -0.14 0.92 10.03
C TYR A 352 1.31 1.20 10.45
N GLU A 353 2.30 0.97 9.58
CA GLU A 353 3.70 1.29 9.89
C GLU A 353 3.88 2.79 10.15
N ASN A 354 3.33 3.65 9.30
CA ASN A 354 3.37 5.10 9.50
C ASN A 354 2.74 5.52 10.84
N TRP A 355 1.63 4.90 11.21
CA TRP A 355 0.98 5.15 12.49
C TRP A 355 1.87 4.73 13.68
N LEU A 356 2.51 3.55 13.61
CA LEU A 356 3.48 3.11 14.62
C LEU A 356 4.66 4.09 14.74
N GLN A 357 5.18 4.56 13.62
CA GLN A 357 6.29 5.52 13.57
C GLN A 357 5.91 6.85 14.25
N LEU A 358 4.73 7.41 13.96
CA LEU A 358 4.25 8.65 14.56
C LEU A 358 3.95 8.51 16.07
N LEU A 359 3.58 7.31 16.52
CA LEU A 359 3.37 6.98 17.92
C LEU A 359 4.67 6.64 18.69
N GLY A 360 5.83 6.52 18.01
CA GLY A 360 7.08 6.11 18.64
C GLY A 360 7.10 4.61 18.99
N ARG A 361 6.37 3.76 18.26
CA ARG A 361 6.17 2.33 18.56
C ARG A 361 6.82 1.37 17.56
N ALA A 362 7.63 1.87 16.63
CA ALA A 362 8.26 1.04 15.61
C ALA A 362 9.53 0.28 16.08
N GLY A 363 9.88 0.36 17.36
CA GLY A 363 11.00 -0.38 17.96
C GLY A 363 12.36 -0.01 17.34
N LYS A 364 13.15 -1.01 16.89
CA LYS A 364 14.47 -0.75 16.27
C LYS A 364 14.39 -0.04 14.91
N ARG A 365 13.21 -0.01 14.29
CA ARG A 365 12.95 0.67 13.01
C ARG A 365 12.51 2.12 13.20
N GLN A 366 12.42 2.58 14.45
CA GLN A 366 11.90 3.90 14.79
C GLN A 366 12.75 5.02 14.19
N VAL A 367 12.16 5.83 13.34
CA VAL A 367 12.72 7.09 12.84
C VAL A 367 12.66 8.13 13.96
N LYS A 368 13.65 8.98 14.05
CA LYS A 368 13.73 9.99 15.11
C LYS A 368 12.68 11.08 14.93
N ASP A 369 11.69 11.13 15.84
CA ASP A 369 10.66 12.16 15.97
C ASP A 369 9.94 12.57 14.66
N PRO A 370 9.41 11.61 13.88
CA PRO A 370 8.72 11.94 12.65
C PRO A 370 7.40 12.67 12.92
N LYS A 371 7.02 13.60 12.05
CA LYS A 371 5.80 14.39 12.14
C LYS A 371 4.85 14.18 10.99
N ILE A 372 5.39 13.94 9.79
CA ILE A 372 4.64 13.85 8.55
C ILE A 372 5.12 12.62 7.78
N THR A 373 4.20 11.74 7.46
CA THR A 373 4.51 10.52 6.72
C THR A 373 3.58 10.34 5.54
N VAL A 374 4.04 9.70 4.48
CA VAL A 374 3.24 9.37 3.32
C VAL A 374 3.15 7.86 3.13
N ALA A 375 1.99 7.37 2.73
CA ALA A 375 1.76 6.00 2.26
C ALA A 375 1.19 6.04 0.85
N GLN A 376 1.64 5.15 -0.01
CA GLN A 376 1.20 5.08 -1.38
C GLN A 376 0.92 3.64 -1.77
N ALA A 377 -0.04 3.41 -2.65
CA ALA A 377 -0.25 2.17 -3.35
C ALA A 377 -0.80 2.40 -4.76
N TYR A 378 -0.41 1.53 -5.68
CA TYR A 378 -0.90 1.53 -7.04
C TYR A 378 -1.44 0.15 -7.44
N GLY A 379 -2.23 0.11 -8.51
CA GLY A 379 -2.72 -1.14 -9.09
C GLY A 379 -2.92 -1.04 -10.59
N THR A 380 -3.09 -2.23 -11.21
CA THR A 380 -3.41 -2.34 -12.64
C THR A 380 -2.48 -1.50 -13.51
N HIS A 381 -1.17 -1.72 -13.37
CA HIS A 381 -0.14 -1.01 -14.13
C HIS A 381 -0.18 0.53 -13.95
N HIS A 382 -0.41 1.01 -12.72
CA HIS A 382 -0.57 2.43 -12.39
C HIS A 382 -1.82 3.09 -13.01
N ALA A 383 -2.86 2.31 -13.30
CA ALA A 383 -4.16 2.88 -13.65
C ALA A 383 -4.90 3.43 -12.41
N LEU A 384 -4.60 2.89 -11.25
CA LEU A 384 -5.24 3.21 -9.98
C LEU A 384 -4.15 3.66 -9.00
N GLU A 385 -4.28 4.86 -8.46
CA GLU A 385 -3.29 5.48 -7.59
C GLU A 385 -3.93 6.02 -6.32
N VAL A 386 -3.35 5.71 -5.17
CA VAL A 386 -3.80 6.26 -3.89
C VAL A 386 -2.62 6.76 -3.07
N VAL A 387 -2.79 7.92 -2.47
CA VAL A 387 -1.80 8.54 -1.58
C VAL A 387 -2.50 8.94 -0.28
N GLY A 388 -1.91 8.54 0.83
CA GLY A 388 -2.34 8.92 2.18
C GLY A 388 -1.24 9.65 2.93
N VAL A 389 -1.57 10.80 3.51
CA VAL A 389 -0.66 11.59 4.36
C VAL A 389 -1.11 11.48 5.80
N LEU A 390 -0.21 11.05 6.68
CA LEU A 390 -0.44 11.11 8.11
C LEU A 390 0.39 12.24 8.72
N LYS A 391 -0.27 13.03 9.56
CA LYS A 391 0.34 14.17 10.23
C LYS A 391 0.05 14.13 11.73
N LYS A 392 1.11 14.20 12.55
CA LYS A 392 0.99 14.33 13.99
C LYS A 392 0.56 15.75 14.34
N GLY A 393 -0.51 15.90 15.16
CA GLY A 393 -1.02 17.18 15.65
C GLY A 393 -0.19 17.77 16.76
#